data_4fe7972306d877a28bebf2ca86a580ac
#
_entry.id   4fe7972306d877a28bebf2ca86a580ac
#
_cell.length_a   1.000
_cell.length_b   1.000
_cell.length_c   1.000
_cell.angle_alpha   90.00
_cell.angle_beta   90.00
_cell.angle_gamma   90.00
#
_symmetry.space_group_name_H-M   'P 1'
#
loop_
_entity.id
_entity.type
_entity.pdbx_description
1 polymer ?
#
loop_
_entity_poly.entity_id
_entity_poly.type
_entity_poly.pdbx_seq_one_letter_code
_entity_poly.pdbx_strand_id
1 'polypeptide(L)'
;MKISICNELFKGWDVAKVFDYAAQLGYDAVELAPFTLGETASDISAAERKRIREAAAQAGIEIAGLHWLLVKPEGMYINHPDVNVRKATQNYLKELIDLCGDLGGKVLVHGSHQQRNVKEGWDPAETRKFALETFQVCADAAQSRDVFYCLEALTTADTNFINTIDEALQMVDEIGHPNFQTMLDCRSIYASAKAELPRVLKAALETGKLKHIHVNDPNDRGPGFGDLQFTPLLKILHEADYQGYISVEVFDFNPDPQTIAGRSIGYLHGICESLGIRTRGVRF
;
A
#
# COMPACT_ATOMS: atom_id res chain seq x y z
N MET A 1 14.98 1.24 5.92
CA MET A 1 13.69 0.64 5.50
C MET A 1 13.13 -0.25 6.59
N LYS A 2 11.80 -0.44 6.64
CA LYS A 2 11.08 -1.29 7.58
C LYS A 2 10.27 -2.33 6.81
N ILE A 3 10.17 -3.56 7.33
CA ILE A 3 9.43 -4.64 6.66
C ILE A 3 8.05 -4.76 7.31
N SER A 4 7.00 -4.65 6.51
CA SER A 4 5.60 -4.75 6.90
C SER A 4 4.90 -5.94 6.24
N ILE A 5 3.71 -6.27 6.71
CA ILE A 5 2.83 -7.27 6.09
C ILE A 5 1.39 -6.78 6.07
N CYS A 6 0.69 -7.04 4.97
CA CYS A 6 -0.72 -6.70 4.80
C CYS A 6 -1.61 -7.69 5.55
N ASN A 7 -2.62 -7.18 6.25
CA ASN A 7 -3.39 -7.97 7.21
C ASN A 7 -4.52 -8.81 6.60
N GLU A 8 -4.96 -8.54 5.38
CA GLU A 8 -6.04 -9.31 4.73
C GLU A 8 -5.66 -10.78 4.49
N LEU A 9 -4.36 -11.09 4.47
CA LEU A 9 -3.83 -12.45 4.48
C LEU A 9 -4.39 -13.27 5.66
N PHE A 10 -4.57 -12.64 6.83
CA PHE A 10 -5.00 -13.28 8.07
C PHE A 10 -6.53 -13.27 8.24
N LYS A 11 -7.24 -13.69 7.20
CA LYS A 11 -8.70 -13.68 7.18
C LYS A 11 -9.31 -14.32 8.42
N GLY A 12 -10.18 -13.55 9.10
CA GLY A 12 -10.91 -14.01 10.29
C GLY A 12 -10.11 -13.97 11.61
N TRP A 13 -8.87 -13.46 11.59
CA TRP A 13 -8.15 -13.21 12.82
C TRP A 13 -8.54 -11.86 13.43
N ASP A 14 -8.56 -11.79 14.76
CA ASP A 14 -8.58 -10.49 15.46
C ASP A 14 -7.30 -9.72 15.15
N VAL A 15 -7.40 -8.41 14.98
CA VAL A 15 -6.27 -7.57 14.58
C VAL A 15 -5.13 -7.58 15.60
N ALA A 16 -5.43 -7.70 16.90
CA ALA A 16 -4.40 -7.81 17.94
C ALA A 16 -3.59 -9.10 17.78
N LYS A 17 -4.26 -10.22 17.44
CA LYS A 17 -3.57 -11.47 17.12
C LYS A 17 -2.67 -11.35 15.89
N VAL A 18 -3.07 -10.57 14.88
CA VAL A 18 -2.22 -10.29 13.70
C VAL A 18 -0.97 -9.53 14.13
N PHE A 19 -1.12 -8.50 14.96
CA PHE A 19 0.02 -7.72 15.46
C PHE A 19 1.00 -8.58 16.26
N ASP A 20 0.50 -9.38 17.22
CA ASP A 20 1.33 -10.27 18.02
C ASP A 20 2.10 -11.26 17.13
N TYR A 21 1.42 -11.85 16.17
CA TYR A 21 2.03 -12.85 15.29
C TYR A 21 3.07 -12.22 14.34
N ALA A 22 2.75 -11.10 13.70
CA ALA A 22 3.68 -10.39 12.84
C ALA A 22 4.94 -9.92 13.62
N ALA A 23 4.74 -9.41 14.84
CA ALA A 23 5.85 -9.03 15.73
C ALA A 23 6.74 -10.20 16.11
N GLN A 24 6.18 -11.38 16.42
CA GLN A 24 6.92 -12.61 16.73
C GLN A 24 7.75 -13.11 15.54
N LEU A 25 7.27 -12.94 14.33
CA LEU A 25 7.99 -13.28 13.10
C LEU A 25 9.12 -12.28 12.77
N GLY A 26 9.12 -11.09 13.37
CA GLY A 26 10.15 -10.07 13.14
C GLY A 26 9.76 -8.99 12.14
N TYR A 27 8.48 -8.86 11.78
CA TYR A 27 8.01 -7.68 11.03
C TYR A 27 8.11 -6.42 11.87
N ASP A 28 8.37 -5.29 11.21
CA ASP A 28 8.42 -3.96 11.84
C ASP A 28 7.02 -3.34 11.95
N ALA A 29 6.13 -3.66 10.99
CA ALA A 29 4.80 -3.06 10.90
C ALA A 29 3.76 -4.02 10.30
N VAL A 30 2.48 -3.64 10.45
CA VAL A 30 1.34 -4.23 9.73
C VAL A 30 0.64 -3.12 8.95
N GLU A 31 0.29 -3.40 7.70
CA GLU A 31 -0.54 -2.55 6.86
C GLU A 31 -1.97 -3.08 6.86
N LEU A 32 -2.95 -2.19 7.07
CA LEU A 32 -4.32 -2.60 7.34
C LEU A 32 -5.23 -2.37 6.14
N ALA A 33 -6.01 -3.39 5.79
CA ALA A 33 -7.13 -3.25 4.88
C ALA A 33 -8.39 -2.84 5.68
N PRO A 34 -8.99 -1.66 5.45
CA PRO A 34 -10.09 -1.14 6.27
C PRO A 34 -11.28 -2.09 6.39
N PHE A 35 -11.60 -2.81 5.31
CA PHE A 35 -12.71 -3.77 5.28
C PHE A 35 -12.54 -4.98 6.23
N THR A 36 -11.33 -5.18 6.76
CA THR A 36 -11.08 -6.21 7.80
C THR A 36 -11.43 -5.72 9.20
N LEU A 37 -11.60 -4.40 9.37
CA LEU A 37 -11.87 -3.76 10.64
C LEU A 37 -13.35 -3.37 10.79
N GLY A 38 -14.05 -3.11 9.68
CA GLY A 38 -15.47 -2.72 9.64
C GLY A 38 -15.97 -2.60 8.21
N GLU A 39 -17.29 -2.45 8.03
CA GLU A 39 -17.89 -2.23 6.70
C GLU A 39 -17.53 -0.83 6.16
N THR A 40 -17.44 0.16 7.04
CA THR A 40 -17.02 1.53 6.73
C THR A 40 -16.04 2.06 7.76
N ALA A 41 -15.32 3.13 7.44
CA ALA A 41 -14.43 3.80 8.39
C ALA A 41 -15.17 4.37 9.60
N SER A 42 -16.43 4.78 9.44
CA SER A 42 -17.29 5.30 10.51
C SER A 42 -17.78 4.22 11.47
N ASP A 43 -17.83 2.94 11.07
CA ASP A 43 -18.15 1.81 11.96
C ASP A 43 -17.02 1.54 12.97
N ILE A 44 -15.81 2.01 12.67
CA ILE A 44 -14.67 1.87 13.55
C ILE A 44 -14.68 3.04 14.54
N SER A 45 -15.32 2.85 15.68
CA SER A 45 -15.48 3.87 16.70
C SER A 45 -14.13 4.41 17.23
N ALA A 46 -14.12 5.60 17.82
CA ALA A 46 -12.93 6.17 18.44
C ALA A 46 -12.31 5.24 19.52
N ALA A 47 -13.16 4.50 20.25
CA ALA A 47 -12.71 3.51 21.23
C ALA A 47 -12.03 2.34 20.55
N GLU A 48 -12.56 1.86 19.42
CA GLU A 48 -11.97 0.76 18.64
C GLU A 48 -10.66 1.20 17.99
N ARG A 49 -10.58 2.39 17.38
CA ARG A 49 -9.32 2.95 16.85
C ARG A 49 -8.24 3.01 17.93
N LYS A 50 -8.62 3.43 19.15
CA LYS A 50 -7.72 3.45 20.31
C LYS A 50 -7.27 2.03 20.67
N ARG A 51 -8.19 1.05 20.74
CA ARG A 51 -7.89 -0.36 21.04
C ARG A 51 -6.89 -0.95 20.03
N ILE A 52 -7.11 -0.71 18.73
CA ILE A 52 -6.22 -1.19 17.65
C ILE A 52 -4.82 -0.60 17.83
N ARG A 53 -4.71 0.70 18.05
CA ARG A 53 -3.42 1.37 18.26
C ARG A 53 -2.69 0.86 19.50
N GLU A 54 -3.42 0.66 20.60
CA GLU A 54 -2.86 0.13 21.85
C GLU A 54 -2.40 -1.32 21.69
N ALA A 55 -3.13 -2.16 20.93
CA ALA A 55 -2.74 -3.52 20.63
C ALA A 55 -1.44 -3.57 19.81
N ALA A 56 -1.30 -2.72 18.79
CA ALA A 56 -0.05 -2.62 18.04
C ALA A 56 1.13 -2.19 18.94
N ALA A 57 0.91 -1.20 19.79
CA ALA A 57 1.93 -0.72 20.73
C ALA A 57 2.33 -1.81 21.76
N GLN A 58 1.36 -2.59 22.27
CA GLN A 58 1.63 -3.71 23.19
C GLN A 58 2.44 -4.82 22.52
N ALA A 59 2.14 -5.15 21.26
CA ALA A 59 2.94 -6.08 20.47
C ALA A 59 4.32 -5.51 20.08
N GLY A 60 4.54 -4.22 20.31
CA GLY A 60 5.76 -3.52 19.91
C GLY A 60 5.93 -3.42 18.40
N ILE A 61 4.83 -3.36 17.62
CA ILE A 61 4.81 -3.28 16.16
C ILE A 61 4.16 -1.97 15.72
N GLU A 62 4.54 -1.46 14.54
CA GLU A 62 3.94 -0.25 13.99
C GLU A 62 2.73 -0.57 13.10
N ILE A 63 1.89 0.43 12.83
CA ILE A 63 0.90 0.39 11.76
C ILE A 63 1.47 1.20 10.61
N ALA A 64 1.77 0.54 9.48
CA ALA A 64 2.36 1.21 8.31
C ALA A 64 1.36 2.19 7.68
N GLY A 65 0.13 1.76 7.53
CA GLY A 65 -0.92 2.55 6.90
C GLY A 65 -2.12 1.72 6.49
N LEU A 66 -2.84 2.21 5.47
CA LEU A 66 -4.02 1.57 4.91
C LEU A 66 -3.86 1.29 3.43
N HIS A 67 -4.42 0.16 2.96
CA HIS A 67 -4.53 -0.20 1.54
C HIS A 67 -5.94 -0.75 1.23
N TRP A 68 -6.25 -1.10 -0.01
CA TRP A 68 -7.59 -1.54 -0.40
C TRP A 68 -8.72 -0.58 -0.02
N LEU A 69 -8.51 0.72 -0.23
CA LEU A 69 -9.30 1.81 0.34
C LEU A 69 -10.79 1.80 -0.04
N LEU A 70 -11.13 1.42 -1.29
CA LEU A 70 -12.48 1.52 -1.83
C LEU A 70 -13.15 0.16 -2.11
N VAL A 71 -12.67 -0.92 -1.49
CA VAL A 71 -13.35 -2.23 -1.59
C VAL A 71 -14.74 -2.16 -0.96
N LYS A 72 -14.87 -1.40 0.12
CA LYS A 72 -16.13 -1.07 0.80
C LYS A 72 -16.14 0.38 1.25
N PRO A 73 -17.33 1.01 1.31
CA PRO A 73 -18.63 0.52 0.83
C PRO A 73 -18.71 0.49 -0.70
N GLU A 74 -19.67 -0.24 -1.24
CA GLU A 74 -19.94 -0.28 -2.69
C GLU A 74 -20.38 1.09 -3.21
N GLY A 75 -20.24 1.30 -4.53
CA GLY A 75 -20.68 2.53 -5.20
C GLY A 75 -19.70 3.69 -5.16
N MET A 76 -18.55 3.53 -4.47
CA MET A 76 -17.48 4.54 -4.49
C MET A 76 -16.72 4.51 -5.82
N TYR A 77 -16.36 5.71 -6.34
CA TYR A 77 -15.68 5.82 -7.63
C TYR A 77 -14.99 7.19 -7.77
N ILE A 78 -13.68 7.22 -7.98
CA ILE A 78 -12.90 8.47 -7.92
C ILE A 78 -13.12 9.40 -9.12
N ASN A 79 -13.43 8.84 -10.28
CA ASN A 79 -13.48 9.52 -11.56
C ASN A 79 -14.85 9.37 -12.25
N HIS A 80 -15.91 9.09 -11.49
CA HIS A 80 -17.27 8.93 -12.01
C HIS A 80 -17.79 10.23 -12.63
N PRO A 81 -18.53 10.20 -13.78
CA PRO A 81 -19.13 11.41 -14.37
C PRO A 81 -20.14 12.10 -13.44
N ASP A 82 -20.92 11.34 -12.65
CA ASP A 82 -21.83 11.92 -11.66
C ASP A 82 -21.04 12.52 -10.49
N VAL A 83 -21.20 13.83 -10.31
CA VAL A 83 -20.56 14.60 -9.25
C VAL A 83 -20.96 14.14 -7.84
N ASN A 84 -22.16 13.58 -7.66
CA ASN A 84 -22.61 13.10 -6.35
C ASN A 84 -21.84 11.84 -5.93
N VAL A 85 -21.56 10.93 -6.88
CA VAL A 85 -20.72 9.75 -6.63
C VAL A 85 -19.32 10.19 -6.26
N ARG A 86 -18.71 11.15 -7.00
CA ARG A 86 -17.38 11.66 -6.65
C ARG A 86 -17.34 12.32 -5.28
N LYS A 87 -18.34 13.15 -4.95
CA LYS A 87 -18.41 13.78 -3.61
C LYS A 87 -18.57 12.77 -2.47
N ALA A 88 -19.40 11.74 -2.67
CA ALA A 88 -19.51 10.65 -1.70
C ALA A 88 -18.16 9.93 -1.51
N THR A 89 -17.48 9.62 -2.63
CA THR A 89 -16.15 9.00 -2.61
C THR A 89 -15.11 9.88 -1.92
N GLN A 90 -15.06 11.18 -2.24
CA GLN A 90 -14.15 12.14 -1.61
C GLN A 90 -14.37 12.22 -0.08
N ASN A 91 -15.62 12.23 0.37
CA ASN A 91 -15.93 12.26 1.79
C ASN A 91 -15.47 10.97 2.48
N TYR A 92 -15.73 9.82 1.86
CA TYR A 92 -15.30 8.54 2.41
C TYR A 92 -13.77 8.41 2.46
N LEU A 93 -13.06 8.87 1.42
CA LEU A 93 -11.60 8.89 1.42
C LEU A 93 -11.03 9.78 2.53
N LYS A 94 -11.68 10.90 2.86
CA LYS A 94 -11.30 11.73 4.03
C LYS A 94 -11.47 10.95 5.34
N GLU A 95 -12.57 10.20 5.50
CA GLU A 95 -12.78 9.35 6.68
C GLU A 95 -11.68 8.28 6.82
N LEU A 96 -11.22 7.70 5.70
CA LEU A 96 -10.10 6.75 5.70
C LEU A 96 -8.77 7.43 6.03
N ILE A 97 -8.55 8.65 5.56
CA ILE A 97 -7.36 9.45 5.90
C ILE A 97 -7.35 9.77 7.41
N ASP A 98 -8.50 10.15 7.96
CA ASP A 98 -8.66 10.36 9.39
C ASP A 98 -8.42 9.07 10.19
N LEU A 99 -8.98 7.95 9.74
CA LEU A 99 -8.75 6.63 10.33
C LEU A 99 -7.24 6.29 10.34
N CYS A 100 -6.56 6.45 9.21
CA CYS A 100 -5.12 6.21 9.12
C CYS A 100 -4.33 7.01 10.16
N GLY A 101 -4.60 8.31 10.25
CA GLY A 101 -3.96 9.20 11.23
C GLY A 101 -4.29 8.81 12.68
N ASP A 102 -5.55 8.44 12.99
CA ASP A 102 -5.96 7.99 14.33
C ASP A 102 -5.29 6.69 14.74
N LEU A 103 -5.02 5.81 13.80
CA LEU A 103 -4.29 4.55 14.02
C LEU A 103 -2.76 4.75 14.12
N GLY A 104 -2.25 5.93 13.75
CA GLY A 104 -0.82 6.23 13.72
C GLY A 104 -0.11 5.77 12.44
N GLY A 105 -0.88 5.40 11.41
CA GLY A 105 -0.36 5.06 10.09
C GLY A 105 0.30 6.24 9.38
N LYS A 106 1.10 5.96 8.36
CA LYS A 106 1.86 6.97 7.61
C LYS A 106 1.52 7.01 6.12
N VAL A 107 0.94 5.95 5.58
CA VAL A 107 0.61 5.87 4.15
C VAL A 107 -0.81 5.38 3.94
N LEU A 108 -1.43 5.85 2.86
CA LEU A 108 -2.65 5.26 2.29
C LEU A 108 -2.35 4.86 0.85
N VAL A 109 -2.51 3.60 0.52
CA VAL A 109 -2.26 3.07 -0.83
C VAL A 109 -3.56 3.05 -1.62
N HIS A 110 -3.63 3.88 -2.66
CA HIS A 110 -4.76 3.90 -3.59
C HIS A 110 -4.52 2.92 -4.74
N GLY A 111 -4.77 1.62 -4.46
CA GLY A 111 -4.72 0.52 -5.41
C GLY A 111 -6.09 0.03 -5.89
N SER A 112 -7.18 0.61 -5.39
CA SER A 112 -8.57 0.17 -5.69
C SER A 112 -8.87 0.25 -7.19
N HIS A 113 -8.63 -0.85 -7.90
CA HIS A 113 -8.61 -0.92 -9.36
C HIS A 113 -9.99 -0.73 -9.99
N GLN A 114 -11.04 -1.35 -9.43
CA GLN A 114 -12.39 -1.29 -9.98
C GLN A 114 -13.01 0.11 -9.87
N GLN A 115 -12.64 0.87 -8.85
CA GLN A 115 -13.20 2.18 -8.53
C GLN A 115 -12.50 3.35 -9.24
N ARG A 116 -11.65 3.05 -10.22
CA ARG A 116 -10.94 4.04 -11.04
C ARG A 116 -10.97 3.76 -12.55
N ASN A 117 -11.59 2.65 -12.98
CA ASN A 117 -11.67 2.28 -14.39
C ASN A 117 -12.44 3.33 -15.22
N VAL A 118 -11.94 3.65 -16.40
CA VAL A 118 -12.69 4.40 -17.40
C VAL A 118 -13.68 3.45 -18.07
N LYS A 119 -14.98 3.65 -17.84
CA LYS A 119 -16.03 2.79 -18.41
C LYS A 119 -16.33 3.16 -19.85
N GLU A 120 -16.91 2.20 -20.59
CA GLU A 120 -17.40 2.45 -21.94
C GLU A 120 -18.34 3.65 -21.97
N GLY A 121 -18.16 4.53 -22.95
CA GLY A 121 -18.93 5.77 -23.11
C GLY A 121 -18.47 6.95 -22.25
N TRP A 122 -17.46 6.78 -21.37
CA TRP A 122 -16.88 7.89 -20.64
C TRP A 122 -15.74 8.54 -21.44
N ASP A 123 -15.66 9.87 -21.42
CA ASP A 123 -14.55 10.59 -22.00
C ASP A 123 -13.29 10.43 -21.13
N PRO A 124 -12.17 9.88 -21.66
CA PRO A 124 -10.98 9.63 -20.86
C PRO A 124 -10.33 10.92 -20.29
N ALA A 125 -10.39 12.03 -21.03
CA ALA A 125 -9.81 13.29 -20.58
C ALA A 125 -10.62 13.91 -19.44
N GLU A 126 -11.96 13.90 -19.54
CA GLU A 126 -12.83 14.33 -18.43
C GLU A 126 -12.67 13.41 -17.22
N THR A 127 -12.65 12.08 -17.44
CA THR A 127 -12.45 11.08 -16.38
C THR A 127 -11.14 11.33 -15.64
N ARG A 128 -10.07 11.63 -16.37
CA ARG A 128 -8.77 11.97 -15.78
C ARG A 128 -8.84 13.25 -14.94
N LYS A 129 -9.53 14.28 -15.43
CA LYS A 129 -9.76 15.52 -14.68
C LYS A 129 -10.52 15.27 -13.38
N PHE A 130 -11.56 14.43 -13.39
CA PHE A 130 -12.32 14.07 -12.20
C PHE A 130 -11.46 13.33 -11.16
N ALA A 131 -10.55 12.46 -11.63
CA ALA A 131 -9.58 11.82 -10.74
C ALA A 131 -8.65 12.83 -10.09
N LEU A 132 -8.09 13.79 -10.85
CA LEU A 132 -7.25 14.87 -10.33
C LEU A 132 -7.99 15.70 -9.25
N GLU A 133 -9.24 16.08 -9.51
CA GLU A 133 -10.08 16.79 -8.52
C GLU A 133 -10.24 15.98 -7.23
N THR A 134 -10.46 14.67 -7.34
CA THR A 134 -10.61 13.79 -6.17
C THR A 134 -9.29 13.63 -5.43
N PHE A 135 -8.19 13.45 -6.13
CA PHE A 135 -6.87 13.30 -5.50
C PHE A 135 -6.36 14.59 -4.86
N GLN A 136 -6.71 15.76 -5.39
CA GLN A 136 -6.42 17.04 -4.73
C GLN A 136 -7.09 17.12 -3.35
N VAL A 137 -8.35 16.71 -3.26
CA VAL A 137 -9.09 16.66 -1.98
C VAL A 137 -8.44 15.69 -1.00
N CYS A 138 -7.95 14.54 -1.50
CA CYS A 138 -7.22 13.57 -0.66
C CYS A 138 -5.88 14.11 -0.18
N ALA A 139 -5.15 14.84 -1.03
CA ALA A 139 -3.87 15.45 -0.71
C ALA A 139 -3.98 16.47 0.43
N ASP A 140 -4.98 17.37 0.32
CA ASP A 140 -5.25 18.38 1.35
C ASP A 140 -5.63 17.73 2.70
N ALA A 141 -6.46 16.68 2.66
CA ALA A 141 -6.82 15.93 3.86
C ALA A 141 -5.61 15.19 4.45
N ALA A 142 -4.79 14.55 3.63
CA ALA A 142 -3.59 13.82 4.05
C ALA A 142 -2.57 14.74 4.75
N GLN A 143 -2.42 15.99 4.28
CA GLN A 143 -1.58 16.99 4.94
C GLN A 143 -2.04 17.26 6.37
N SER A 144 -3.34 17.39 6.59
CA SER A 144 -3.89 17.69 7.91
C SER A 144 -3.64 16.58 8.94
N ARG A 145 -3.33 15.36 8.47
CA ARG A 145 -3.09 14.16 9.29
C ARG A 145 -1.64 13.69 9.29
N ASP A 146 -0.73 14.41 8.63
CA ASP A 146 0.69 14.03 8.48
C ASP A 146 0.87 12.61 7.91
N VAL A 147 0.12 12.30 6.85
CA VAL A 147 0.18 11.03 6.13
C VAL A 147 0.41 11.26 4.64
N PHE A 148 0.91 10.26 3.93
CA PHE A 148 1.04 10.28 2.47
C PHE A 148 -0.12 9.52 1.84
N TYR A 149 -0.77 10.12 0.86
CA TYR A 149 -1.70 9.44 -0.02
C TYR A 149 -0.94 8.99 -1.27
N CYS A 150 -0.77 7.69 -1.44
CA CYS A 150 0.10 7.11 -2.45
C CYS A 150 -0.71 6.47 -3.57
N LEU A 151 -0.55 6.98 -4.80
CA LEU A 151 -1.17 6.39 -5.99
C LEU A 151 -0.36 5.20 -6.46
N GLU A 152 -1.03 4.07 -6.65
CA GLU A 152 -0.46 2.84 -7.15
C GLU A 152 -0.71 2.67 -8.66
N ALA A 153 0.36 2.38 -9.40
CA ALA A 153 0.28 1.92 -10.78
C ALA A 153 0.00 0.41 -10.78
N LEU A 154 -1.03 -0.02 -11.51
CA LEU A 154 -1.47 -1.42 -11.59
C LEU A 154 -1.39 -1.96 -13.01
N THR A 155 -1.43 -3.29 -13.16
CA THR A 155 -1.39 -3.93 -14.48
C THR A 155 -2.59 -3.56 -15.35
N THR A 156 -2.44 -3.64 -16.66
CA THR A 156 -3.55 -3.47 -17.61
C THR A 156 -4.61 -4.58 -17.51
N ALA A 157 -4.29 -5.67 -16.82
CA ALA A 157 -5.27 -6.71 -16.48
C ALA A 157 -6.20 -6.28 -15.33
N ASP A 158 -5.71 -5.46 -14.42
CA ASP A 158 -6.46 -5.01 -13.25
C ASP A 158 -7.27 -3.74 -13.54
N THR A 159 -6.69 -2.78 -14.28
CA THR A 159 -7.32 -1.47 -14.56
C THR A 159 -6.89 -0.93 -15.93
N ASN A 160 -7.66 0.00 -16.47
CA ASN A 160 -7.31 0.79 -17.65
C ASN A 160 -6.95 2.25 -17.31
N PHE A 161 -6.60 2.52 -16.04
CA PHE A 161 -6.28 3.86 -15.56
C PHE A 161 -5.05 3.84 -14.63
N ILE A 162 -3.95 4.46 -15.06
CA ILE A 162 -2.64 4.49 -14.38
C ILE A 162 -2.01 3.08 -14.30
N ASN A 163 -1.29 2.72 -15.37
CA ASN A 163 -0.72 1.38 -15.54
C ASN A 163 0.83 1.36 -15.45
N THR A 164 1.46 2.52 -15.43
CA THR A 164 2.91 2.63 -15.30
C THR A 164 3.29 3.58 -14.18
N ILE A 165 4.50 3.39 -13.64
CA ILE A 165 5.04 4.31 -12.62
C ILE A 165 5.19 5.73 -13.17
N ASP A 166 5.49 5.88 -14.47
CA ASP A 166 5.62 7.17 -15.13
C ASP A 166 4.26 7.90 -15.18
N GLU A 167 3.16 7.19 -15.47
CA GLU A 167 1.81 7.77 -15.41
C GLU A 167 1.42 8.19 -13.99
N ALA A 168 1.80 7.39 -12.98
CA ALA A 168 1.57 7.74 -11.58
C ALA A 168 2.40 8.97 -11.17
N LEU A 169 3.68 9.04 -11.54
CA LEU A 169 4.56 10.18 -11.31
C LEU A 169 4.06 11.43 -12.02
N GLN A 170 3.58 11.32 -13.26
CA GLN A 170 2.96 12.45 -13.97
C GLN A 170 1.75 12.99 -13.20
N MET A 171 0.89 12.11 -12.66
CA MET A 171 -0.27 12.54 -11.86
C MET A 171 0.16 13.20 -10.54
N VAL A 172 1.21 12.69 -9.90
CA VAL A 172 1.81 13.32 -8.71
C VAL A 172 2.32 14.73 -9.04
N ASP A 173 2.96 14.91 -10.19
CA ASP A 173 3.45 16.22 -10.64
C ASP A 173 2.32 17.20 -10.96
N GLU A 174 1.26 16.73 -11.59
CA GLU A 174 0.08 17.56 -11.91
C GLU A 174 -0.67 18.01 -10.65
N ILE A 175 -0.78 17.16 -9.63
CA ILE A 175 -1.33 17.52 -8.32
C ILE A 175 -0.39 18.49 -7.59
N GLY A 176 0.93 18.28 -7.66
CA GLY A 176 1.94 19.16 -7.09
C GLY A 176 1.87 19.33 -5.57
N HIS A 177 1.28 18.35 -4.84
CA HIS A 177 1.07 18.44 -3.40
C HIS A 177 2.02 17.50 -2.65
N PRO A 178 2.71 17.96 -1.57
CA PRO A 178 3.73 17.17 -0.87
C PRO A 178 3.18 15.87 -0.24
N ASN A 179 1.90 15.82 0.11
CA ASN A 179 1.27 14.64 0.71
C ASN A 179 0.57 13.73 -0.31
N PHE A 180 0.55 14.08 -1.61
CA PHE A 180 0.14 13.18 -2.68
C PHE A 180 1.36 12.66 -3.40
N GLN A 181 1.60 11.36 -3.29
CA GLN A 181 2.84 10.73 -3.74
C GLN A 181 2.52 9.42 -4.48
N THR A 182 3.54 8.64 -4.82
CA THR A 182 3.36 7.33 -5.45
C THR A 182 3.96 6.20 -4.62
N MET A 183 3.57 5.00 -4.96
CA MET A 183 4.14 3.75 -4.47
C MET A 183 4.48 2.82 -5.63
N LEU A 184 5.21 1.75 -5.37
CA LEU A 184 5.58 0.74 -6.33
C LEU A 184 5.14 -0.65 -5.84
N ASP A 185 4.35 -1.36 -6.65
CA ASP A 185 4.04 -2.77 -6.46
C ASP A 185 4.93 -3.63 -7.37
N CYS A 186 5.67 -4.58 -6.78
CA CYS A 186 6.65 -5.38 -7.51
C CYS A 186 6.00 -6.26 -8.58
N ARG A 187 4.84 -6.90 -8.28
CA ARG A 187 4.10 -7.73 -9.23
C ARG A 187 3.58 -6.91 -10.40
N SER A 188 3.00 -5.75 -10.13
CA SER A 188 2.43 -4.88 -11.16
C SER A 188 3.51 -4.35 -12.11
N ILE A 189 4.64 -3.90 -11.58
CA ILE A 189 5.74 -3.43 -12.42
C ILE A 189 6.43 -4.59 -13.14
N TYR A 190 6.59 -5.75 -12.49
CA TYR A 190 7.15 -6.91 -13.16
C TYR A 190 6.30 -7.39 -14.34
N ALA A 191 4.99 -7.32 -14.24
CA ALA A 191 4.09 -7.68 -15.35
C ALA A 191 4.30 -6.81 -16.60
N SER A 192 4.65 -5.52 -16.42
CA SER A 192 4.89 -4.58 -17.52
C SER A 192 6.36 -4.48 -17.92
N ALA A 193 7.30 -4.58 -16.98
CA ALA A 193 8.72 -4.25 -17.16
C ALA A 193 9.69 -5.39 -16.84
N LYS A 194 9.25 -6.52 -16.27
CA LYS A 194 10.06 -7.74 -15.97
C LYS A 194 11.47 -7.43 -15.45
N ALA A 195 12.50 -7.73 -16.24
CA ALA A 195 13.91 -7.54 -15.89
C ALA A 195 14.30 -6.07 -15.64
N GLU A 196 13.48 -5.12 -16.05
CA GLU A 196 13.68 -3.69 -15.82
C GLU A 196 13.25 -3.21 -14.43
N LEU A 197 12.56 -4.07 -13.65
CA LEU A 197 12.06 -3.68 -12.31
C LEU A 197 13.14 -3.00 -11.43
N PRO A 198 14.39 -3.49 -11.32
CA PRO A 198 15.41 -2.79 -10.56
C PRO A 198 15.72 -1.39 -11.10
N ARG A 199 15.72 -1.20 -12.42
CA ARG A 199 15.94 0.11 -13.04
C ARG A 199 14.76 1.05 -12.78
N VAL A 200 13.55 0.55 -12.90
CA VAL A 200 12.32 1.32 -12.62
C VAL A 200 12.29 1.75 -11.15
N LEU A 201 12.59 0.84 -10.22
CA LEU A 201 12.67 1.16 -8.79
C LEU A 201 13.69 2.26 -8.51
N LYS A 202 14.90 2.14 -9.07
CA LYS A 202 15.96 3.15 -8.89
C LYS A 202 15.51 4.52 -9.41
N ALA A 203 14.98 4.58 -10.62
CA ALA A 203 14.49 5.83 -11.22
C ALA A 203 13.35 6.46 -10.38
N ALA A 204 12.42 5.65 -9.88
CA ALA A 204 11.33 6.15 -9.03
C ALA A 204 11.85 6.71 -7.69
N LEU A 205 12.85 6.06 -7.07
CA LEU A 205 13.49 6.55 -5.84
C LEU A 205 14.19 7.90 -6.05
N GLU A 206 14.89 8.06 -7.17
CA GLU A 206 15.60 9.31 -7.52
C GLU A 206 14.65 10.53 -7.64
N THR A 207 13.36 10.32 -7.89
CA THR A 207 12.35 11.40 -7.89
C THR A 207 12.05 11.96 -6.50
N GLY A 208 12.35 11.21 -5.44
CA GLY A 208 11.94 11.52 -4.06
C GLY A 208 10.44 11.35 -3.77
N LYS A 209 9.65 10.89 -4.76
CA LYS A 209 8.18 10.77 -4.72
C LYS A 209 7.70 9.36 -4.37
N LEU A 210 8.59 8.36 -4.35
CA LEU A 210 8.27 7.00 -3.95
C LEU A 210 8.24 6.89 -2.41
N LYS A 211 7.06 6.67 -1.82
CA LYS A 211 6.88 6.65 -0.36
C LYS A 211 6.55 5.29 0.22
N HIS A 212 6.13 4.34 -0.61
CA HIS A 212 5.74 3.00 -0.18
C HIS A 212 6.03 1.96 -1.26
N ILE A 213 6.21 0.71 -0.85
CA ILE A 213 6.50 -0.39 -1.78
C ILE A 213 5.74 -1.63 -1.32
N HIS A 214 5.02 -2.29 -2.23
CA HIS A 214 4.54 -3.65 -2.03
C HIS A 214 5.52 -4.65 -2.63
N VAL A 215 5.88 -5.65 -1.82
CA VAL A 215 6.76 -6.74 -2.22
C VAL A 215 5.95 -8.03 -2.29
N ASN A 216 5.82 -8.51 -3.50
CA ASN A 216 5.09 -9.70 -3.87
C ASN A 216 5.75 -10.36 -5.09
N ASP A 217 5.54 -11.65 -5.24
CA ASP A 217 6.02 -12.38 -6.39
C ASP A 217 4.98 -12.35 -7.52
N PRO A 218 5.37 -12.36 -8.81
CA PRO A 218 4.45 -12.40 -9.95
C PRO A 218 3.44 -13.56 -9.95
N ASN A 219 3.63 -14.56 -9.12
CA ASN A 219 2.71 -15.68 -8.91
C ASN A 219 1.62 -15.41 -7.86
N ASP A 220 1.37 -14.14 -7.52
CA ASP A 220 0.39 -13.70 -6.52
C ASP A 220 0.72 -14.07 -5.06
N ARG A 221 1.93 -14.58 -4.80
CA ARG A 221 2.41 -14.96 -3.46
C ARG A 221 3.45 -13.99 -2.92
N GLY A 222 3.86 -14.22 -1.68
CA GLY A 222 4.89 -13.40 -1.05
C GLY A 222 6.32 -13.67 -1.56
N PRO A 223 7.28 -12.82 -1.20
CA PRO A 223 8.70 -13.01 -1.53
C PRO A 223 9.21 -14.41 -1.15
N GLY A 224 10.00 -15.00 -2.06
CA GLY A 224 10.54 -16.35 -1.88
C GLY A 224 9.61 -17.50 -2.27
N PHE A 225 8.40 -17.23 -2.79
CA PHE A 225 7.48 -18.25 -3.32
C PHE A 225 7.57 -18.42 -4.84
N GLY A 226 8.20 -17.53 -5.56
CA GLY A 226 8.35 -17.57 -7.01
C GLY A 226 9.77 -17.24 -7.45
N ASP A 227 9.87 -16.69 -8.66
CA ASP A 227 11.14 -16.50 -9.37
C ASP A 227 11.70 -15.08 -9.25
N LEU A 228 10.94 -14.13 -8.70
CA LEU A 228 11.42 -12.75 -8.55
C LEU A 228 12.59 -12.69 -7.56
N GLN A 229 13.71 -12.14 -8.03
CA GLN A 229 14.90 -11.97 -7.21
C GLN A 229 14.83 -10.64 -6.45
N PHE A 230 14.66 -10.69 -5.13
CA PHE A 230 14.55 -9.50 -4.29
C PHE A 230 15.92 -8.92 -3.87
N THR A 231 17.01 -9.66 -4.02
CA THR A 231 18.36 -9.16 -3.67
C THR A 231 18.72 -7.85 -4.38
N PRO A 232 18.53 -7.68 -5.70
CA PRO A 232 18.82 -6.41 -6.36
C PRO A 232 17.95 -5.26 -5.85
N LEU A 233 16.67 -5.54 -5.52
CA LEU A 233 15.73 -4.54 -5.04
C LEU A 233 16.10 -4.04 -3.65
N LEU A 234 16.36 -4.95 -2.70
CA LEU A 234 16.78 -4.59 -1.35
C LEU A 234 18.12 -3.86 -1.32
N LYS A 235 19.05 -4.24 -2.20
CA LYS A 235 20.31 -3.52 -2.38
C LYS A 235 20.09 -2.07 -2.82
N ILE A 236 19.26 -1.83 -3.85
CA ILE A 236 18.92 -0.49 -4.33
C ILE A 236 18.28 0.34 -3.23
N LEU A 237 17.32 -0.22 -2.47
CA LEU A 237 16.66 0.45 -1.37
C LEU A 237 17.65 0.84 -0.25
N HIS A 238 18.59 -0.04 0.06
CA HIS A 238 19.64 0.21 1.04
C HIS A 238 20.60 1.31 0.58
N GLU A 239 21.08 1.24 -0.66
CA GLU A 239 21.98 2.24 -1.24
C GLU A 239 21.33 3.63 -1.37
N ALA A 240 20.01 3.68 -1.56
CA ALA A 240 19.21 4.91 -1.59
C ALA A 240 18.82 5.42 -0.19
N ASP A 241 19.23 4.75 0.89
CA ASP A 241 18.83 5.04 2.27
C ASP A 241 17.30 5.16 2.43
N TYR A 242 16.55 4.28 1.78
CA TYR A 242 15.09 4.29 1.84
C TYR A 242 14.58 4.03 3.25
N GLN A 243 13.79 4.97 3.80
CA GLN A 243 13.32 4.93 5.19
C GLN A 243 11.84 4.48 5.34
N GLY A 244 11.14 4.25 4.22
CA GLY A 244 9.74 3.83 4.22
C GLY A 244 9.55 2.35 4.52
N TYR A 245 8.30 1.92 4.40
CA TYR A 245 7.92 0.51 4.54
C TYR A 245 8.00 -0.21 3.20
N ILE A 246 8.39 -1.49 3.26
CA ILE A 246 8.16 -2.47 2.21
C ILE A 246 7.18 -3.50 2.77
N SER A 247 5.96 -3.56 2.23
CA SER A 247 4.89 -4.41 2.75
C SER A 247 4.73 -5.66 1.91
N VAL A 248 4.75 -6.81 2.56
CA VAL A 248 4.39 -8.09 1.93
C VAL A 248 2.88 -8.10 1.70
N GLU A 249 2.46 -7.95 0.44
CA GLU A 249 1.07 -8.07 -0.01
C GLU A 249 0.94 -9.31 -0.89
N VAL A 250 -0.09 -10.12 -0.68
CA VAL A 250 -0.32 -11.35 -1.42
C VAL A 250 -1.77 -11.48 -1.84
N PHE A 251 -2.01 -12.22 -2.92
CA PHE A 251 -3.35 -12.47 -3.46
C PHE A 251 -3.71 -13.96 -3.48
N ASP A 252 -2.71 -14.86 -3.49
CA ASP A 252 -2.88 -16.29 -3.27
C ASP A 252 -2.47 -16.65 -1.82
N PHE A 253 -3.45 -17.01 -1.00
CA PHE A 253 -3.28 -17.30 0.44
C PHE A 253 -2.93 -18.76 0.74
N ASN A 254 -2.57 -19.54 -0.27
CA ASN A 254 -2.14 -20.93 -0.08
C ASN A 254 -0.63 -21.02 0.24
N PRO A 255 -0.23 -21.97 1.14
CA PRO A 255 -1.07 -22.98 1.79
C PRO A 255 -1.85 -22.44 3.01
N ASP A 256 -1.35 -21.41 3.69
CA ASP A 256 -1.94 -20.80 4.88
C ASP A 256 -1.21 -19.48 5.22
N PRO A 257 -1.83 -18.58 5.99
CA PRO A 257 -1.25 -17.30 6.37
C PRO A 257 0.10 -17.40 7.09
N GLN A 258 0.23 -18.41 7.96
CA GLN A 258 1.42 -18.58 8.79
C GLN A 258 2.64 -18.94 7.94
N THR A 259 2.46 -19.89 7.02
CA THR A 259 3.51 -20.30 6.09
C THR A 259 3.93 -19.14 5.18
N ILE A 260 2.95 -18.39 4.65
CA ILE A 260 3.25 -17.24 3.78
C ILE A 260 4.02 -16.16 4.55
N ALA A 261 3.50 -15.73 5.68
CA ALA A 261 4.13 -14.70 6.49
C ALA A 261 5.54 -15.11 6.95
N GLY A 262 5.68 -16.33 7.48
CA GLY A 262 6.97 -16.83 7.98
C GLY A 262 8.02 -17.00 6.89
N ARG A 263 7.63 -17.57 5.73
CA ARG A 263 8.56 -17.75 4.59
C ARG A 263 8.99 -16.42 3.98
N SER A 264 8.04 -15.50 3.78
CA SER A 264 8.34 -14.20 3.17
C SER A 264 9.30 -13.39 4.01
N ILE A 265 9.05 -13.27 5.33
CA ILE A 265 9.95 -12.51 6.19
C ILE A 265 11.32 -13.19 6.33
N GLY A 266 11.36 -14.52 6.46
CA GLY A 266 12.62 -15.26 6.54
C GLY A 266 13.48 -15.10 5.29
N TYR A 267 12.87 -15.12 4.11
CA TYR A 267 13.55 -14.86 2.85
C TYR A 267 14.10 -13.44 2.77
N LEU A 268 13.30 -12.44 3.11
CA LEU A 268 13.75 -11.03 3.12
C LEU A 268 14.85 -10.79 4.17
N HIS A 269 14.73 -11.36 5.36
CA HIS A 269 15.77 -11.26 6.39
C HIS A 269 17.08 -11.92 5.96
N GLY A 270 17.04 -13.09 5.31
CA GLY A 270 18.24 -13.73 4.77
C GLY A 270 18.96 -12.86 3.74
N ILE A 271 18.23 -12.15 2.89
CA ILE A 271 18.81 -11.19 1.95
C ILE A 271 19.39 -9.98 2.72
N CYS A 272 18.64 -9.42 3.68
CA CYS A 272 19.13 -8.30 4.49
C CYS A 272 20.41 -8.67 5.22
N GLU A 273 20.49 -9.86 5.83
CA GLU A 273 21.71 -10.35 6.49
C GLU A 273 22.88 -10.42 5.52
N SER A 274 22.67 -11.00 4.33
CA SER A 274 23.72 -11.14 3.31
C SER A 274 24.26 -9.80 2.78
N LEU A 275 23.43 -8.75 2.83
CA LEU A 275 23.77 -7.38 2.41
C LEU A 275 24.23 -6.48 3.56
N GLY A 276 24.29 -6.98 4.80
CA GLY A 276 24.62 -6.18 5.98
C GLY A 276 23.55 -5.15 6.37
N ILE A 277 22.29 -5.39 5.97
CA ILE A 277 21.16 -4.50 6.25
C ILE A 277 20.54 -4.88 7.59
N ARG A 278 20.49 -3.94 8.54
CA ARG A 278 19.82 -4.15 9.82
C ARG A 278 18.32 -4.02 9.68
N THR A 279 17.61 -4.99 10.25
CA THR A 279 16.15 -4.97 10.40
C THR A 279 15.79 -5.43 11.81
N ARG A 280 14.51 -5.40 12.19
CA ARG A 280 14.07 -5.92 13.50
C ARG A 280 14.48 -7.38 13.73
N GLY A 281 14.44 -8.21 12.69
CA GLY A 281 14.80 -9.63 12.74
C GLY A 281 16.29 -9.93 12.51
N VAL A 282 17.07 -8.96 12.02
CA VAL A 282 18.49 -9.11 11.68
C VAL A 282 19.32 -8.21 12.59
N ARG A 283 20.07 -8.81 13.52
CA ARG A 283 20.95 -8.11 14.47
C ARG A 283 22.39 -8.57 14.22
N PHE A 284 23.31 -7.62 14.11
CA PHE A 284 24.75 -7.83 14.04
C PHE A 284 25.42 -7.37 15.34
#